data_d80fcc1afab86a12d7e616092df63514
#
_entry.id   d80fcc1afab86a12d7e616092df63514
#
_cell.length_a   1.000
_cell.length_b   1.000
_cell.length_c   1.000
_cell.angle_alpha   90.00
_cell.angle_beta   90.00
_cell.angle_gamma   90.00
#
_symmetry.space_group_name_H-M   'P 1'
#
loop_
_entity.id
_entity.type
_entity.pdbx_description
1 polymer ?
#
loop_
_entity_poly.entity_id
_entity_poly.type
_entity_poly.pdbx_seq_one_letter_code
_entity_poly.pdbx_strand_id
1 'polypeptide(L)'
;MKNESFHLGICMAGAVSAGAYTAGVLDCLLEVLENWEQKRGQSGVPTHRVNISVVGGASAGGMTGLLAAAAIQQPAAKILYKSWVEMEADSMAPFLLDTADIAISQSLSSLLNGSFVERLSLRAIAAAANPHNVLPPYMDPAMKLFATMTNLAGYPYNISFQSDLQKSTHRMSVHHDFACFQLTGSQFTEPLQGTDNGELTDPGWIP
;
A
#
# COMPACT_ATOMS: atom_id res chain seq x y z
N MET A 1 23.59 27.22 -6.93
CA MET A 1 23.00 26.69 -5.69
C MET A 1 22.73 25.21 -5.93
N LYS A 2 23.19 24.30 -5.05
CA LYS A 2 22.81 22.88 -5.14
C LYS A 2 21.31 22.81 -4.94
N ASN A 3 20.59 22.20 -5.88
CA ASN A 3 19.19 21.85 -5.67
C ASN A 3 19.16 20.73 -4.62
N GLU A 4 18.97 21.11 -3.36
CA GLU A 4 18.80 20.15 -2.29
C GLU A 4 17.43 19.49 -2.42
N SER A 5 17.41 18.16 -2.33
CA SER A 5 16.18 17.38 -2.33
C SER A 5 15.94 16.83 -0.92
N PHE A 6 14.72 16.98 -0.44
CA PHE A 6 14.25 16.39 0.81
C PHE A 6 13.46 15.12 0.47
N HIS A 7 13.95 13.98 0.93
CA HIS A 7 13.33 12.68 0.65
C HIS A 7 12.35 12.32 1.76
N LEU A 8 11.15 11.93 1.37
CA LEU A 8 10.09 11.46 2.27
C LEU A 8 9.90 9.95 2.12
N GLY A 9 9.93 9.26 3.26
CA GLY A 9 9.41 7.93 3.43
C GLY A 9 8.11 7.99 4.23
N ILE A 10 7.03 7.42 3.71
CA ILE A 10 5.72 7.42 4.35
C ILE A 10 5.42 6.00 4.82
N CYS A 11 5.35 5.82 6.14
CA CYS A 11 5.00 4.54 6.75
C CYS A 11 3.72 4.69 7.58
N MET A 12 2.73 3.85 7.31
CA MET A 12 1.40 3.94 7.88
C MET A 12 1.05 2.69 8.69
N ALA A 13 0.62 2.90 9.92
CA ALA A 13 0.19 1.81 10.80
C ALA A 13 -1.19 1.25 10.41
N GLY A 14 -1.50 0.05 10.89
CA GLY A 14 -2.83 -0.52 10.84
C GLY A 14 -3.80 0.26 11.73
N ALA A 15 -5.01 0.48 11.27
CA ALA A 15 -5.96 1.36 11.96
C ALA A 15 -7.42 1.15 11.55
N VAL A 16 -7.87 -0.03 11.33
CA VAL A 16 -9.26 -0.35 10.94
C VAL A 16 -9.95 0.82 10.20
N SER A 17 -10.94 1.48 10.80
CA SER A 17 -11.65 2.63 10.22
C SER A 17 -10.83 3.94 10.17
N ALA A 18 -9.77 4.06 10.98
CA ALA A 18 -8.91 5.24 10.94
C ALA A 18 -8.00 5.30 9.68
N GLY A 19 -8.11 4.32 8.79
CA GLY A 19 -7.62 4.44 7.40
C GLY A 19 -8.16 5.67 6.68
N ALA A 20 -9.40 6.07 6.97
CA ALA A 20 -9.99 7.32 6.47
C ALA A 20 -9.20 8.56 6.91
N TYR A 21 -8.75 8.59 8.18
CA TYR A 21 -7.90 9.67 8.67
C TYR A 21 -6.55 9.71 7.94
N THR A 22 -5.91 8.55 7.80
CA THR A 22 -4.62 8.44 7.10
C THR A 22 -4.75 8.86 5.63
N ALA A 23 -5.83 8.46 4.98
CA ALA A 23 -6.15 8.87 3.61
C ALA A 23 -6.31 10.40 3.49
N GLY A 24 -7.04 11.02 4.43
CA GLY A 24 -7.20 12.48 4.46
C GLY A 24 -5.88 13.23 4.69
N VAL A 25 -4.99 12.69 5.54
CA VAL A 25 -3.64 13.25 5.73
C VAL A 25 -2.82 13.16 4.44
N LEU A 26 -2.88 12.03 3.73
CA LEU A 26 -2.20 11.88 2.44
C LEU A 26 -2.78 12.79 1.36
N ASP A 27 -4.09 12.89 1.22
CA ASP A 27 -4.72 13.82 0.27
C ASP A 27 -4.26 15.26 0.52
N CYS A 28 -4.25 15.67 1.79
CA CYS A 28 -3.75 16.99 2.17
C CYS A 28 -2.25 17.17 1.84
N LEU A 29 -1.43 16.17 2.13
CA LEU A 29 0.00 16.19 1.79
C LEU A 29 0.23 16.33 0.29
N LEU A 30 -0.47 15.56 -0.52
CA LEU A 30 -0.36 15.62 -1.98
C LEU A 30 -0.79 16.99 -2.52
N GLU A 31 -1.87 17.56 -1.99
CA GLU A 31 -2.31 18.91 -2.34
C GLU A 31 -1.28 19.97 -1.95
N VAL A 32 -0.68 19.86 -0.77
CA VAL A 32 0.37 20.78 -0.32
C VAL A 32 1.61 20.67 -1.21
N LEU A 33 2.04 19.46 -1.58
CA LEU A 33 3.18 19.25 -2.46
C LEU A 33 2.94 19.79 -3.87
N GLU A 34 1.73 19.62 -4.40
CA GLU A 34 1.33 20.21 -5.69
C GLU A 34 1.39 21.72 -5.64
N ASN A 35 0.79 22.35 -4.63
CA ASN A 35 0.85 23.79 -4.42
C ASN A 35 2.29 24.30 -4.20
N TRP A 36 3.12 23.50 -3.54
CA TRP A 36 4.52 23.82 -3.33
C TRP A 36 5.28 23.88 -4.67
N GLU A 37 5.16 22.84 -5.50
CA GLU A 37 5.86 22.79 -6.78
C GLU A 37 5.43 23.93 -7.72
N GLN A 38 4.15 24.30 -7.73
CA GLN A 38 3.65 25.43 -8.51
C GLN A 38 4.24 26.78 -8.08
N LYS A 39 4.56 26.93 -6.78
CA LYS A 39 5.08 28.18 -6.23
C LYS A 39 6.58 28.17 -5.99
N ARG A 40 7.23 27.03 -6.14
CA ARG A 40 8.65 26.85 -5.86
C ARG A 40 9.50 27.84 -6.66
N GLY A 41 10.40 28.54 -5.95
CA GLY A 41 11.28 29.57 -6.54
C GLY A 41 10.65 30.95 -6.67
N GLN A 42 9.38 31.14 -6.27
CA GLN A 42 8.82 32.48 -6.11
C GLN A 42 9.39 33.16 -4.85
N SER A 43 9.28 34.47 -4.77
CA SER A 43 9.78 35.24 -3.62
C SER A 43 9.14 34.76 -2.32
N GLY A 44 9.98 34.42 -1.33
CA GLY A 44 9.56 33.92 -0.03
C GLY A 44 9.23 32.41 0.02
N VAL A 45 9.30 31.70 -1.11
CA VAL A 45 9.10 30.25 -1.18
C VAL A 45 10.44 29.53 -1.28
N PRO A 46 10.73 28.55 -0.40
CA PRO A 46 11.96 27.78 -0.46
C PRO A 46 12.14 27.06 -1.81
N THR A 47 13.38 26.85 -2.22
CA THR A 47 13.73 26.33 -3.55
C THR A 47 14.04 24.83 -3.58
N HIS A 48 14.18 24.18 -2.40
CA HIS A 48 14.46 22.75 -2.34
C HIS A 48 13.31 21.92 -2.95
N ARG A 49 13.62 20.72 -3.36
CA ARG A 49 12.59 19.74 -3.83
C ARG A 49 12.19 18.82 -2.70
N VAL A 50 10.96 18.39 -2.73
CA VAL A 50 10.46 17.27 -1.91
C VAL A 50 10.29 16.08 -2.83
N ASN A 51 10.69 14.90 -2.37
CA ASN A 51 10.67 13.67 -3.16
C ASN A 51 10.11 12.52 -2.32
N ILE A 52 8.95 11.99 -2.69
CA ILE A 52 8.38 10.80 -2.05
C ILE A 52 9.09 9.58 -2.66
N SER A 53 9.93 8.93 -1.86
CA SER A 53 10.78 7.82 -2.33
C SER A 53 10.22 6.46 -1.96
N VAL A 54 9.48 6.37 -0.84
CA VAL A 54 8.87 5.11 -0.39
C VAL A 54 7.55 5.36 0.32
N VAL A 55 6.58 4.50 0.03
CA VAL A 55 5.26 4.51 0.69
C VAL A 55 4.91 3.07 1.06
N GLY A 56 4.38 2.88 2.26
CA GLY A 56 3.89 1.57 2.64
C GLY A 56 3.31 1.51 4.04
N GLY A 57 2.91 0.34 4.44
CA GLY A 57 2.33 0.14 5.76
C GLY A 57 1.70 -1.22 5.97
N ALA A 58 0.93 -1.31 7.04
CA ALA A 58 0.26 -2.51 7.48
C ALA A 58 -1.26 -2.32 7.55
N SER A 59 -2.05 -3.35 7.23
CA SER A 59 -3.52 -3.34 7.32
C SER A 59 -4.11 -2.13 6.57
N ALA A 60 -4.91 -1.30 7.24
CA ALA A 60 -5.43 -0.05 6.65
C ALA A 60 -4.33 0.86 6.09
N GLY A 61 -3.17 0.92 6.74
CA GLY A 61 -2.01 1.67 6.25
C GLY A 61 -1.42 1.08 4.97
N GLY A 62 -1.35 -0.25 4.87
CA GLY A 62 -0.93 -0.94 3.65
C GLY A 62 -1.89 -0.68 2.49
N MET A 63 -3.20 -0.83 2.73
CA MET A 63 -4.23 -0.52 1.75
C MET A 63 -4.16 0.94 1.28
N THR A 64 -4.06 1.88 2.23
CA THR A 64 -3.97 3.31 1.91
C THR A 64 -2.70 3.62 1.12
N GLY A 65 -1.57 2.96 1.44
CA GLY A 65 -0.31 3.13 0.70
C GLY A 65 -0.40 2.68 -0.75
N LEU A 66 -1.03 1.54 -1.01
CA LEU A 66 -1.25 1.05 -2.36
C LEU A 66 -2.22 1.95 -3.15
N LEU A 67 -3.30 2.41 -2.51
CA LEU A 67 -4.22 3.37 -3.10
C LEU A 67 -3.58 4.73 -3.35
N ALA A 68 -2.65 5.16 -2.48
CA ALA A 68 -1.90 6.40 -2.65
C ALA A 68 -1.06 6.39 -3.93
N ALA A 69 -0.50 5.26 -4.31
CA ALA A 69 0.24 5.14 -5.56
C ALA A 69 -0.64 5.42 -6.80
N ALA A 70 -1.90 4.98 -6.77
CA ALA A 70 -2.88 5.33 -7.79
C ALA A 70 -3.31 6.80 -7.69
N ALA A 71 -3.52 7.31 -6.48
CA ALA A 71 -3.93 8.69 -6.23
C ALA A 71 -2.88 9.71 -6.70
N ILE A 72 -1.60 9.43 -6.48
CA ILE A 72 -0.49 10.26 -6.94
C ILE A 72 -0.49 10.40 -8.47
N GLN A 73 -0.84 9.34 -9.18
CA GLN A 73 -0.90 9.34 -10.65
C GLN A 73 -2.13 10.10 -11.20
N GLN A 74 -3.20 10.14 -10.42
CA GLN A 74 -4.47 10.77 -10.80
C GLN A 74 -5.08 11.60 -9.65
N PRO A 75 -4.45 12.71 -9.24
CA PRO A 75 -4.93 13.51 -8.10
C PRO A 75 -6.39 13.96 -8.25
N ALA A 76 -6.81 14.32 -9.47
CA ALA A 76 -8.16 14.75 -9.76
C ALA A 76 -9.24 13.67 -9.54
N ALA A 77 -8.85 12.38 -9.55
CA ALA A 77 -9.78 11.28 -9.35
C ALA A 77 -10.22 11.10 -7.89
N LYS A 78 -9.53 11.74 -6.94
CA LYS A 78 -9.80 11.66 -5.50
C LYS A 78 -9.94 10.21 -4.99
N ILE A 79 -9.00 9.37 -5.41
CA ILE A 79 -9.05 7.92 -5.18
C ILE A 79 -9.09 7.60 -3.69
N LEU A 80 -8.27 8.27 -2.87
CA LEU A 80 -8.22 8.03 -1.42
C LEU A 80 -9.55 8.39 -0.75
N TYR A 81 -10.10 9.56 -1.05
CA TYR A 81 -11.38 9.98 -0.52
C TYR A 81 -12.50 9.01 -0.90
N LYS A 82 -12.62 8.67 -2.19
CA LYS A 82 -13.63 7.74 -2.68
C LYS A 82 -13.51 6.35 -2.08
N SER A 83 -12.29 5.91 -1.85
CA SER A 83 -12.03 4.58 -1.29
C SER A 83 -12.34 4.47 0.21
N TRP A 84 -12.18 5.55 0.97
CA TRP A 84 -12.33 5.52 2.42
C TRP A 84 -13.57 6.23 2.96
N VAL A 85 -14.13 7.18 2.22
CA VAL A 85 -15.24 7.99 2.68
C VAL A 85 -16.52 7.72 1.87
N GLU A 86 -16.42 7.67 0.54
CA GLU A 86 -17.57 7.42 -0.32
C GLU A 86 -17.90 5.92 -0.47
N MET A 87 -17.09 5.03 0.09
CA MET A 87 -17.32 3.60 -0.08
C MET A 87 -18.69 3.15 0.44
N GLU A 88 -19.29 3.88 1.36
CA GLU A 88 -20.65 3.63 1.85
C GLU A 88 -21.74 4.26 0.97
N ALA A 89 -21.42 5.21 0.13
CA ALA A 89 -22.43 5.96 -0.64
C ALA A 89 -23.07 5.15 -1.77
N ASP A 90 -22.38 4.12 -2.26
CA ASP A 90 -22.82 3.34 -3.41
C ASP A 90 -23.74 2.16 -3.08
N SER A 91 -23.98 1.84 -1.81
CA SER A 91 -24.89 0.76 -1.45
C SER A 91 -25.60 0.99 -0.12
N MET A 92 -26.86 0.60 -0.09
CA MET A 92 -27.70 0.56 1.12
C MET A 92 -27.43 -0.70 1.95
N ALA A 93 -26.50 -1.56 1.56
CA ALA A 93 -26.15 -2.79 2.24
C ALA A 93 -24.85 -2.63 3.04
N PRO A 94 -24.76 -3.22 4.23
CA PRO A 94 -23.51 -3.24 4.98
C PRO A 94 -22.48 -4.11 4.25
N PHE A 95 -21.54 -3.49 3.54
CA PHE A 95 -20.57 -4.16 2.65
C PHE A 95 -19.87 -5.37 3.25
N LEU A 96 -19.40 -5.24 4.48
CA LEU A 96 -18.69 -6.31 5.16
C LEU A 96 -19.63 -7.43 5.64
N LEU A 97 -20.93 -7.13 5.77
CA LEU A 97 -21.97 -8.07 6.22
C LEU A 97 -22.89 -8.52 5.06
N ASP A 98 -22.53 -8.17 3.83
CA ASP A 98 -23.24 -8.66 2.65
C ASP A 98 -23.10 -10.18 2.54
N THR A 99 -24.23 -10.88 2.45
CA THR A 99 -24.32 -12.34 2.43
C THR A 99 -24.35 -12.93 1.03
N ALA A 100 -24.12 -12.13 -0.01
CA ALA A 100 -24.17 -12.57 -1.40
C ALA A 100 -23.15 -13.67 -1.72
N ASP A 101 -21.99 -13.64 -1.09
CA ASP A 101 -20.95 -14.66 -1.21
C ASP A 101 -21.39 -16.02 -0.65
N ILE A 102 -22.16 -16.03 0.45
CA ILE A 102 -22.71 -17.24 1.08
C ILE A 102 -23.78 -17.85 0.17
N ALA A 103 -24.64 -17.00 -0.42
CA ALA A 103 -25.69 -17.45 -1.31
C ALA A 103 -25.14 -18.16 -2.58
N ILE A 104 -23.96 -17.77 -3.05
CA ILE A 104 -23.30 -18.35 -4.22
C ILE A 104 -22.57 -19.64 -3.85
N SER A 105 -21.79 -19.66 -2.78
CA SER A 105 -20.89 -20.76 -2.43
C SER A 105 -21.56 -21.86 -1.60
N GLN A 106 -22.70 -21.59 -0.98
CA GLN A 106 -23.37 -22.43 0.04
C GLN A 106 -22.45 -22.84 1.21
N SER A 107 -21.32 -22.16 1.35
CA SER A 107 -20.35 -22.38 2.43
C SER A 107 -19.84 -21.05 2.95
N LEU A 108 -19.68 -20.95 4.25
CA LEU A 108 -19.09 -19.78 4.88
C LEU A 108 -17.57 -19.85 4.74
N SER A 109 -17.01 -19.09 3.82
CA SER A 109 -15.56 -18.99 3.63
C SER A 109 -14.92 -17.90 4.50
N SER A 110 -15.69 -16.88 4.87
CA SER A 110 -15.23 -15.77 5.70
C SER A 110 -16.39 -15.19 6.50
N LEU A 111 -16.12 -14.67 7.71
CA LEU A 111 -17.11 -13.95 8.51
C LEU A 111 -17.49 -12.58 7.93
N LEU A 112 -16.62 -11.99 7.14
CA LEU A 112 -16.84 -10.70 6.51
C LEU A 112 -16.66 -10.87 5.00
N ASN A 113 -17.57 -10.28 4.23
CA ASN A 113 -17.48 -10.31 2.78
C ASN A 113 -16.35 -9.38 2.30
N GLY A 114 -15.29 -9.97 1.74
CA GLY A 114 -14.13 -9.24 1.22
C GLY A 114 -14.30 -8.67 -0.20
N SER A 115 -15.38 -9.00 -0.89
CA SER A 115 -15.59 -8.62 -2.29
C SER A 115 -15.65 -7.10 -2.51
N PHE A 116 -16.03 -6.34 -1.49
CA PHE A 116 -16.01 -4.88 -1.56
C PHE A 116 -14.58 -4.34 -1.71
N VAL A 117 -13.59 -4.95 -1.03
CA VAL A 117 -12.17 -4.56 -1.13
C VAL A 117 -11.66 -4.81 -2.55
N GLU A 118 -12.05 -5.95 -3.15
CA GLU A 118 -11.73 -6.25 -4.55
C GLU A 118 -12.32 -5.19 -5.49
N ARG A 119 -13.62 -4.87 -5.37
CA ARG A 119 -14.25 -3.83 -6.17
C ARG A 119 -13.60 -2.46 -6.02
N LEU A 120 -13.17 -2.13 -4.81
CA LEU A 120 -12.49 -0.89 -4.50
C LEU A 120 -11.11 -0.82 -5.14
N SER A 121 -10.34 -1.90 -5.08
CA SER A 121 -9.03 -1.99 -5.74
C SER A 121 -9.16 -1.92 -7.26
N LEU A 122 -10.13 -2.61 -7.85
CA LEU A 122 -10.40 -2.54 -9.29
C LEU A 122 -10.78 -1.14 -9.75
N ARG A 123 -11.59 -0.41 -8.97
CA ARG A 123 -11.92 1.00 -9.25
C ARG A 123 -10.69 1.91 -9.18
N ALA A 124 -9.83 1.70 -8.19
CA ALA A 124 -8.59 2.47 -8.06
C ALA A 124 -7.63 2.21 -9.23
N ILE A 125 -7.45 0.94 -9.62
CA ILE A 125 -6.63 0.56 -10.77
C ILE A 125 -7.20 1.14 -12.06
N ALA A 126 -8.52 1.04 -12.27
CA ALA A 126 -9.16 1.61 -13.44
C ALA A 126 -9.02 3.15 -13.52
N ALA A 127 -9.09 3.83 -12.37
CA ALA A 127 -8.87 5.26 -12.31
C ALA A 127 -7.41 5.64 -12.60
N ALA A 128 -6.45 4.81 -12.19
CA ALA A 128 -5.03 5.00 -12.48
C ALA A 128 -4.64 4.63 -13.92
N ALA A 129 -5.43 3.77 -14.59
CA ALA A 129 -5.13 3.28 -15.93
C ALA A 129 -5.21 4.35 -17.04
N ASN A 130 -5.65 5.55 -16.73
CA ASN A 130 -5.68 6.68 -17.67
C ASN A 130 -4.70 7.79 -17.23
N PRO A 131 -3.39 7.49 -17.08
CA PRO A 131 -2.43 8.43 -16.56
C PRO A 131 -2.23 9.57 -17.56
N HIS A 132 -2.32 10.78 -17.10
CA HIS A 132 -1.56 11.85 -17.72
C HIS A 132 -0.09 11.46 -17.54
N ASN A 133 0.57 11.06 -18.61
CA ASN A 133 1.90 10.43 -18.65
C ASN A 133 3.05 11.19 -17.95
N VAL A 134 2.75 12.12 -17.09
CA VAL A 134 3.73 12.94 -16.37
C VAL A 134 3.54 12.72 -14.87
N LEU A 135 4.50 12.05 -14.28
CA LEU A 135 4.55 11.92 -12.82
C LEU A 135 4.72 13.29 -12.17
N PRO A 136 4.04 13.54 -11.04
CA PRO A 136 4.27 14.74 -10.27
C PRO A 136 5.75 14.91 -9.91
N PRO A 137 6.29 16.12 -9.94
CA PRO A 137 7.72 16.36 -9.71
C PRO A 137 8.18 16.08 -8.28
N TYR A 138 7.25 15.87 -7.34
CA TYR A 138 7.51 15.46 -5.96
C TYR A 138 7.54 13.94 -5.78
N MET A 139 7.46 13.19 -6.85
CA MET A 139 7.48 11.72 -6.82
C MET A 139 8.83 11.21 -7.31
N ASP A 140 9.40 10.24 -6.60
CA ASP A 140 10.60 9.56 -7.06
C ASP A 140 10.31 8.76 -8.32
N PRO A 141 11.13 8.86 -9.37
CA PRO A 141 10.92 8.09 -10.59
C PRO A 141 10.95 6.56 -10.41
N ALA A 142 11.48 6.11 -9.29
CA ALA A 142 11.55 4.71 -8.89
C ALA A 142 10.97 4.51 -7.48
N MET A 143 9.83 5.18 -7.19
CA MET A 143 9.18 5.11 -5.90
C MET A 143 8.86 3.68 -5.51
N LYS A 144 9.14 3.32 -4.26
CA LYS A 144 8.93 1.99 -3.73
C LYS A 144 7.65 1.93 -2.89
N LEU A 145 6.97 0.81 -3.03
CA LEU A 145 5.72 0.53 -2.33
C LEU A 145 5.86 -0.79 -1.58
N PHE A 146 5.43 -0.83 -0.34
CA PHE A 146 5.36 -2.08 0.40
C PHE A 146 4.08 -2.18 1.22
N ALA A 147 3.58 -3.40 1.35
CA ALA A 147 2.47 -3.72 2.24
C ALA A 147 2.77 -5.02 2.99
N THR A 148 2.54 -5.02 4.29
CA THR A 148 2.63 -6.25 5.07
C THR A 148 1.43 -7.14 4.78
N MET A 149 1.67 -8.44 4.72
CA MET A 149 0.65 -9.45 4.45
C MET A 149 0.78 -10.60 5.45
N THR A 150 -0.22 -11.47 5.45
CA THR A 150 -0.17 -12.75 6.18
C THR A 150 -0.16 -13.88 5.18
N ASN A 151 0.90 -14.68 5.19
CA ASN A 151 0.96 -15.92 4.43
C ASN A 151 0.24 -17.03 5.19
N LEU A 152 -0.93 -17.45 4.69
CA LEU A 152 -1.74 -18.46 5.38
C LEU A 152 -1.07 -19.83 5.43
N ALA A 153 -0.28 -20.19 4.43
CA ALA A 153 0.49 -21.44 4.44
C ALA A 153 1.64 -21.40 5.46
N GLY A 154 2.20 -20.21 5.66
CA GLY A 154 3.33 -19.97 6.56
C GLY A 154 4.65 -20.55 6.05
N TYR A 155 5.73 -20.08 6.65
CA TYR A 155 7.09 -20.60 6.44
C TYR A 155 7.43 -21.50 7.61
N PRO A 156 7.55 -22.83 7.42
CA PRO A 156 7.83 -23.75 8.52
C PRO A 156 9.27 -23.63 8.98
N TYR A 157 9.47 -23.66 10.29
CA TYR A 157 10.78 -23.75 10.91
C TYR A 157 10.74 -24.70 12.10
N ASN A 158 11.90 -25.21 12.51
CA ASN A 158 12.03 -26.17 13.59
C ASN A 158 12.66 -25.50 14.81
N ILE A 159 12.03 -25.67 15.96
CA ILE A 159 12.61 -25.34 17.26
C ILE A 159 13.05 -26.61 17.91
N SER A 160 14.35 -26.71 18.24
CA SER A 160 14.89 -27.83 18.98
C SER A 160 14.96 -27.47 20.47
N PHE A 161 14.29 -28.26 21.30
CA PHE A 161 14.41 -28.17 22.74
C PHE A 161 15.41 -29.26 23.19
N GLN A 162 16.41 -28.85 23.94
CA GLN A 162 17.35 -29.74 24.56
C GLN A 162 17.00 -29.85 26.05
N SER A 163 16.41 -30.98 26.44
CA SER A 163 16.31 -31.37 27.86
C SER A 163 17.32 -32.47 28.10
N ASP A 164 17.70 -32.66 29.36
CA ASP A 164 18.74 -33.64 29.75
C ASP A 164 18.42 -35.08 29.36
N LEU A 165 17.22 -35.37 28.91
CA LEU A 165 16.73 -36.70 28.62
C LEU A 165 16.29 -36.97 27.18
N GLN A 166 15.88 -35.93 26.42
CA GLN A 166 15.45 -36.10 25.03
C GLN A 166 15.59 -34.82 24.21
N LYS A 167 16.09 -34.96 22.95
CA LYS A 167 15.96 -33.92 21.94
C LYS A 167 14.57 -34.02 21.30
N SER A 168 13.73 -33.03 21.54
CA SER A 168 12.45 -32.91 20.84
C SER A 168 12.50 -31.72 19.86
N THR A 169 12.01 -31.94 18.66
CA THR A 169 11.90 -30.90 17.63
C THR A 169 10.43 -30.59 17.40
N HIS A 170 10.07 -29.34 17.57
CA HIS A 170 8.73 -28.88 17.29
C HIS A 170 8.73 -28.03 16.03
N ARG A 171 7.83 -28.36 15.11
CA ARG A 171 7.63 -27.59 13.88
C ARG A 171 6.67 -26.45 14.18
N MET A 172 7.08 -25.24 13.84
CA MET A 172 6.28 -24.03 13.90
C MET A 172 6.23 -23.37 12.53
N SER A 173 5.34 -22.40 12.35
CA SER A 173 5.28 -21.61 11.11
C SER A 173 5.31 -20.13 11.43
N VAL A 174 6.01 -19.38 10.62
CA VAL A 174 5.98 -17.92 10.58
C VAL A 174 5.03 -17.50 9.47
N HIS A 175 4.12 -16.63 9.78
CA HIS A 175 3.06 -16.19 8.87
C HIS A 175 3.22 -14.73 8.40
N HIS A 176 4.22 -13.99 8.90
CA HIS A 176 4.48 -12.66 8.41
C HIS A 176 5.05 -12.71 6.99
N ASP A 177 4.56 -11.83 6.17
CA ASP A 177 4.98 -11.69 4.78
C ASP A 177 4.79 -10.24 4.34
N PHE A 178 5.28 -9.87 3.18
CA PHE A 178 5.11 -8.54 2.63
C PHE A 178 5.18 -8.57 1.10
N ALA A 179 4.47 -7.64 0.47
CA ALA A 179 4.55 -7.39 -0.96
C ALA A 179 5.29 -6.08 -1.20
N CYS A 180 6.25 -6.11 -2.12
CA CYS A 180 7.03 -4.97 -2.51
C CYS A 180 6.90 -4.73 -4.00
N PHE A 181 6.69 -3.46 -4.37
CA PHE A 181 6.56 -3.02 -5.75
C PHE A 181 7.44 -1.81 -5.98
N GLN A 182 7.84 -1.62 -7.22
CA GLN A 182 8.45 -0.39 -7.67
C GLN A 182 7.54 0.25 -8.71
N LEU A 183 7.25 1.53 -8.53
CA LEU A 183 6.57 2.33 -9.52
C LEU A 183 7.63 3.02 -10.38
N THR A 184 7.70 2.66 -11.65
CA THR A 184 8.63 3.23 -12.61
C THR A 184 7.85 3.95 -13.71
N GLY A 185 7.97 5.25 -13.77
CA GLY A 185 7.15 6.05 -14.66
C GLY A 185 5.66 5.93 -14.26
N SER A 186 4.79 5.70 -15.22
CA SER A 186 3.36 5.50 -15.00
C SER A 186 2.95 4.03 -14.84
N GLN A 187 3.91 3.11 -14.74
CA GLN A 187 3.66 1.68 -14.68
C GLN A 187 4.12 1.09 -13.36
N PHE A 188 3.29 0.24 -12.78
CA PHE A 188 3.74 -0.68 -11.75
C PHE A 188 4.56 -1.77 -12.42
N THR A 189 5.80 -1.92 -12.01
CA THR A 189 6.56 -3.12 -12.33
C THR A 189 6.06 -4.27 -11.48
N GLU A 190 6.16 -5.49 -11.99
CA GLU A 190 5.74 -6.69 -11.29
C GLU A 190 6.28 -6.74 -9.86
N PRO A 191 5.55 -7.40 -8.96
CA PRO A 191 6.03 -7.64 -7.61
C PRO A 191 7.43 -8.21 -7.67
N LEU A 192 8.30 -7.72 -6.80
CA LEU A 192 9.59 -8.31 -6.63
C LEU A 192 9.40 -9.77 -6.23
N GLN A 193 9.71 -10.68 -7.13
CA GLN A 193 9.56 -12.09 -6.86
C GLN A 193 10.63 -12.52 -5.85
N GLY A 194 10.21 -13.25 -4.82
CA GLY A 194 11.13 -13.95 -3.95
C GLY A 194 11.91 -15.01 -4.73
N THR A 195 13.07 -15.34 -4.27
CA THR A 195 13.78 -16.54 -4.73
C THR A 195 13.00 -17.78 -4.31
N ASP A 196 13.28 -18.92 -4.95
CA ASP A 196 12.71 -20.23 -4.59
C ASP A 196 12.92 -20.61 -3.11
N ASN A 197 13.81 -19.92 -2.40
CA ASN A 197 14.09 -20.09 -0.99
C ASN A 197 13.29 -19.17 -0.06
N GLY A 198 12.35 -18.38 -0.59
CA GLY A 198 11.59 -17.39 0.17
C GLY A 198 12.40 -16.13 0.52
N GLU A 199 13.61 -16.01 0.03
CA GLU A 199 14.37 -14.77 0.09
C GLU A 199 13.90 -13.85 -1.02
N LEU A 200 13.55 -12.63 -0.66
CA LEU A 200 13.32 -11.60 -1.65
C LEU A 200 14.63 -11.34 -2.37
N THR A 201 14.65 -11.56 -3.67
CA THR A 201 15.78 -11.08 -4.47
C THR A 201 15.87 -9.58 -4.27
N ASP A 202 16.97 -9.18 -3.66
CA ASP A 202 17.26 -7.79 -3.41
C ASP A 202 17.22 -7.00 -4.73
N PRO A 203 16.25 -6.10 -4.90
CA PRO A 203 16.28 -5.18 -6.04
C PRO A 203 17.30 -4.06 -5.86
N GLY A 204 18.24 -4.22 -4.91
CA GLY A 204 19.25 -3.23 -4.55
C GLY A 204 18.77 -2.16 -3.57
N TRP A 205 17.67 -2.40 -2.85
CA TRP A 205 17.12 -1.41 -1.91
C TRP A 205 16.66 -1.98 -0.55
N ILE A 206 16.67 -3.29 -0.37
CA ILE A 206 16.54 -3.94 0.93
C ILE A 206 17.95 -4.24 1.43
N PRO A 207 18.35 -3.74 2.60
CA PRO A 207 19.68 -4.00 3.16
C PRO A 207 19.87 -5.44 3.59
#